data_2623ae4b2000f9927d07d30528671f0c
#
_entry.id   2623ae4b2000f9927d07d30528671f0c
#
_cell.length_a   1.000
_cell.length_b   1.000
_cell.length_c   1.000
_cell.angle_alpha   90.00
_cell.angle_beta   90.00
_cell.angle_gamma   90.00
#
_symmetry.space_group_name_H-M   'P 1'
#
loop_
_entity.id
_entity.type
_entity.pdbx_description
1 polymer ?
#
loop_
_entity_poly.entity_id
_entity_poly.type
_entity_poly.pdbx_seq_one_letter_code
_entity_poly.pdbx_strand_id
1 'polypeptide(L)'
;MVALGSVGAASAEPKNKMLQRCWGWDYRAACIYSITIAIADRPSMALGRLVVDNDGGGDPAKVVAHVELTAAGRAVEAEWRRMGELTPAIKPLEIQIMPDHVHFIVRVTERLARPLGQIIAGFKTGSSKAATGKPGFWSEGFQDTILFREGQLENMFNYVRDNPRRLAVKRLHREFFTVRRDLEVGLTPNKQNNSDSSVGLALAKPMTLHFQAIGNEALLKVPAIFQIQCSRSYLAYRRVAKPGGGRKIARDDCGRPIIETETGEFREKLEVLLAMAAKGAVLISPCISDGEREIARRAMEAGARLITLSNKGFSKLFKPGGQAFESASEGRLLMLAPAAWPYQPGEKKMTRFDACALNRIAQLIAGEGAAEINYRGMKPGNVDGLVAEACRADARTTGQEGAR
;
A
#
# COMPACT_ATOMS: atom_id res chain seq x y z
N MET A 1 34.25 -43.48 3.97
CA MET A 1 33.82 -42.93 2.69
C MET A 1 32.34 -43.24 2.54
N VAL A 2 31.48 -42.25 2.81
CA VAL A 2 30.04 -42.32 2.54
C VAL A 2 29.71 -41.11 1.68
N ALA A 3 29.20 -41.36 0.50
CA ALA A 3 28.91 -40.38 -0.53
C ALA A 3 27.72 -39.50 -0.12
N LEU A 4 27.91 -38.18 -0.16
CA LEU A 4 26.84 -37.18 -0.06
C LEU A 4 26.13 -37.09 -1.41
N GLY A 5 24.90 -37.59 -1.44
CA GLY A 5 24.00 -37.46 -2.57
C GLY A 5 23.57 -36.02 -2.77
N SER A 6 23.70 -35.56 -4.00
CA SER A 6 23.20 -34.28 -4.51
C SER A 6 21.69 -34.16 -4.37
N VAL A 7 21.21 -33.18 -3.60
CA VAL A 7 19.80 -32.74 -3.63
C VAL A 7 19.72 -31.52 -4.53
N GLY A 8 19.49 -31.77 -5.79
CA GLY A 8 19.02 -30.79 -6.75
C GLY A 8 17.53 -30.99 -6.98
N ALA A 9 16.69 -30.13 -6.39
CA ALA A 9 15.36 -29.87 -6.88
C ALA A 9 14.99 -28.44 -6.50
N ALA A 10 15.16 -27.53 -7.44
CA ALA A 10 14.52 -26.24 -7.39
C ALA A 10 13.01 -26.45 -7.38
N SER A 11 12.36 -26.30 -6.23
CA SER A 11 10.91 -26.30 -6.14
C SER A 11 10.37 -25.09 -6.89
N ALA A 12 9.64 -25.34 -7.98
CA ALA A 12 8.90 -24.31 -8.70
C ALA A 12 8.02 -23.53 -7.70
N GLU A 13 8.12 -22.20 -7.71
CA GLU A 13 7.26 -21.37 -6.88
C GLU A 13 5.78 -21.67 -7.17
N PRO A 14 4.95 -21.86 -6.14
CA PRO A 14 3.53 -22.13 -6.34
C PRO A 14 2.88 -20.97 -7.08
N LYS A 15 2.26 -21.23 -8.23
CA LYS A 15 1.60 -20.26 -9.09
C LYS A 15 0.39 -19.56 -8.42
N ASN A 16 -0.13 -20.12 -7.34
CA ASN A 16 -1.29 -19.59 -6.61
C ASN A 16 -0.89 -19.19 -5.18
N LYS A 17 -0.95 -17.88 -4.88
CA LYS A 17 -0.64 -17.34 -3.54
C LYS A 17 -1.58 -17.87 -2.44
N MET A 18 -2.78 -18.31 -2.78
CA MET A 18 -3.73 -18.90 -1.82
C MET A 18 -3.29 -20.26 -1.27
N LEU A 19 -2.32 -20.92 -1.91
CA LEU A 19 -1.73 -22.18 -1.46
C LEU A 19 -0.46 -21.98 -0.63
N GLN A 20 0.06 -20.75 -0.56
CA GLN A 20 1.25 -20.45 0.24
C GLN A 20 0.90 -20.46 1.73
N ARG A 21 1.67 -21.21 2.52
CA ARG A 21 1.59 -21.25 3.97
C ARG A 21 2.87 -20.70 4.57
N CYS A 22 2.76 -20.16 5.80
CA CYS A 22 3.95 -19.74 6.53
C CYS A 22 4.84 -20.96 6.78
N TRP A 23 6.00 -21.01 6.13
CA TRP A 23 6.94 -22.11 6.26
C TRP A 23 7.44 -22.20 7.71
N GLY A 24 7.45 -23.41 8.25
CA GLY A 24 7.88 -23.66 9.63
C GLY A 24 6.86 -23.31 10.72
N TRP A 25 5.66 -22.80 10.37
CA TRP A 25 4.60 -22.57 11.35
C TRP A 25 3.74 -23.81 11.59
N ASP A 26 3.48 -24.10 12.87
CA ASP A 26 2.57 -25.19 13.24
C ASP A 26 1.12 -24.68 13.26
N TYR A 27 0.37 -24.98 12.23
CA TYR A 27 -1.06 -24.59 12.10
C TYR A 27 -2.01 -25.33 13.05
N ARG A 28 -1.49 -26.06 14.05
CA ARG A 28 -2.24 -26.54 15.21
C ARG A 28 -2.10 -25.63 16.43
N ALA A 29 -1.14 -24.73 16.40
CA ALA A 29 -0.81 -23.88 17.55
C ALA A 29 -1.97 -22.93 17.90
N ALA A 30 -2.14 -22.69 19.20
CA ALA A 30 -3.00 -21.64 19.72
C ALA A 30 -2.51 -20.28 19.19
N CYS A 31 -3.36 -19.59 18.44
CA CYS A 31 -3.07 -18.30 17.82
C CYS A 31 -4.36 -17.69 17.26
N ILE A 32 -4.28 -16.46 16.76
CA ILE A 32 -5.36 -15.82 16.03
C ILE A 32 -5.02 -15.82 14.53
N TYR A 33 -5.99 -16.20 13.72
CA TYR A 33 -5.83 -16.31 12.27
C TYR A 33 -6.90 -15.47 11.57
N SER A 34 -6.49 -14.63 10.63
CA SER A 34 -7.37 -14.01 9.65
C SER A 34 -7.36 -14.83 8.38
N ILE A 35 -8.52 -15.21 7.91
CA ILE A 35 -8.73 -16.12 6.79
C ILE A 35 -9.51 -15.41 5.68
N THR A 36 -9.10 -15.62 4.43
CA THR A 36 -9.85 -15.18 3.25
C THR A 36 -10.11 -16.35 2.33
N ILE A 37 -11.38 -16.55 1.94
CA ILE A 37 -11.81 -17.62 1.02
C ILE A 37 -12.66 -16.99 -0.08
N ALA A 38 -12.35 -17.26 -1.34
CA ALA A 38 -13.12 -16.80 -2.48
C ALA A 38 -14.02 -17.91 -3.04
N ILE A 39 -15.16 -17.54 -3.61
CA ILE A 39 -15.98 -18.48 -4.37
C ILE A 39 -15.27 -18.84 -5.69
N ALA A 40 -15.56 -20.01 -6.26
CA ALA A 40 -14.94 -20.49 -7.49
C ALA A 40 -15.36 -19.63 -8.69
N ASP A 41 -16.66 -19.32 -8.79
CA ASP A 41 -17.23 -18.42 -9.81
C ASP A 41 -17.37 -17.00 -9.23
N ARG A 42 -16.28 -16.25 -9.17
CA ARG A 42 -16.25 -14.88 -8.63
C ARG A 42 -17.18 -13.89 -9.34
N PRO A 43 -17.34 -13.92 -10.68
CA PRO A 43 -18.28 -13.06 -11.38
C PRO A 43 -19.73 -13.22 -10.95
N SER A 44 -20.13 -14.39 -10.43
CA SER A 44 -21.52 -14.64 -9.99
C SER A 44 -21.95 -13.77 -8.81
N MET A 45 -21.00 -13.25 -8.00
CA MET A 45 -21.29 -12.47 -6.79
C MET A 45 -22.34 -13.14 -5.88
N ALA A 46 -22.24 -14.46 -5.75
CA ALA A 46 -23.30 -15.31 -5.22
C ALA A 46 -23.61 -15.11 -3.73
N LEU A 47 -22.67 -14.50 -2.96
CA LEU A 47 -22.82 -14.34 -1.51
C LEU A 47 -23.61 -13.08 -1.11
N GLY A 48 -23.63 -12.06 -1.95
CA GLY A 48 -24.29 -10.82 -1.61
C GLY A 48 -24.16 -9.74 -2.67
N ARG A 49 -24.80 -8.60 -2.41
CA ARG A 49 -24.76 -7.41 -3.25
C ARG A 49 -24.19 -6.24 -2.42
N LEU A 50 -23.23 -5.53 -2.97
CA LEU A 50 -22.74 -4.29 -2.36
C LEU A 50 -23.83 -3.21 -2.49
N VAL A 51 -24.21 -2.63 -1.37
CA VAL A 51 -25.11 -1.49 -1.29
C VAL A 51 -24.30 -0.29 -0.81
N VAL A 52 -24.43 0.83 -1.50
CA VAL A 52 -23.82 2.11 -1.13
C VAL A 52 -24.91 2.95 -0.48
N ASP A 53 -24.78 3.17 0.83
CA ASP A 53 -25.75 3.93 1.62
C ASP A 53 -25.51 5.43 1.48
N ASN A 54 -24.24 5.83 1.31
CA ASN A 54 -23.80 7.19 1.05
C ASN A 54 -22.60 7.15 0.10
N ASP A 55 -22.68 7.81 -1.03
CA ASP A 55 -21.60 7.89 -2.03
C ASP A 55 -20.53 8.95 -1.69
N GLY A 56 -20.73 9.67 -0.59
CA GLY A 56 -19.82 10.69 -0.10
C GLY A 56 -19.96 12.06 -0.78
N GLY A 57 -20.82 12.21 -1.80
CA GLY A 57 -20.96 13.47 -2.51
C GLY A 57 -19.67 13.97 -3.15
N GLY A 58 -18.82 13.05 -3.63
CA GLY A 58 -17.49 13.34 -4.17
C GLY A 58 -16.35 13.31 -3.13
N ASP A 59 -16.65 13.10 -1.85
CA ASP A 59 -15.67 12.93 -0.79
C ASP A 59 -15.56 11.44 -0.41
N PRO A 60 -14.50 10.73 -0.82
CA PRO A 60 -14.34 9.31 -0.56
C PRO A 60 -14.32 8.94 0.93
N ALA A 61 -13.96 9.87 1.82
CA ALA A 61 -13.95 9.65 3.26
C ALA A 61 -15.35 9.46 3.85
N LYS A 62 -16.37 10.00 3.17
CA LYS A 62 -17.79 9.93 3.61
C LYS A 62 -18.56 8.77 3.01
N VAL A 63 -17.93 7.94 2.19
CA VAL A 63 -18.58 6.76 1.61
C VAL A 63 -18.95 5.77 2.70
N VAL A 64 -20.23 5.37 2.72
CA VAL A 64 -20.77 4.34 3.61
C VAL A 64 -21.36 3.24 2.74
N ALA A 65 -21.04 2.00 3.04
CA ALA A 65 -21.54 0.86 2.29
C ALA A 65 -21.57 -0.40 3.14
N HIS A 66 -22.50 -1.31 2.80
CA HIS A 66 -22.61 -2.63 3.38
C HIS A 66 -22.85 -3.69 2.30
N VAL A 67 -22.82 -4.96 2.69
CA VAL A 67 -23.20 -6.07 1.80
C VAL A 67 -24.53 -6.64 2.24
N GLU A 68 -25.51 -6.55 1.36
CA GLU A 68 -26.80 -7.22 1.52
C GLU A 68 -26.65 -8.69 1.11
N LEU A 69 -26.79 -9.60 2.11
CA LEU A 69 -26.53 -11.01 1.88
C LEU A 69 -27.65 -11.71 1.11
N THR A 70 -27.26 -12.58 0.19
CA THR A 70 -28.17 -13.56 -0.43
C THR A 70 -28.53 -14.69 0.56
N ALA A 71 -29.41 -15.60 0.16
CA ALA A 71 -29.64 -16.82 0.93
C ALA A 71 -28.34 -17.65 1.11
N ALA A 72 -27.50 -17.72 0.07
CA ALA A 72 -26.20 -18.38 0.14
C ALA A 72 -25.25 -17.69 1.12
N GLY A 73 -25.19 -16.35 1.11
CA GLY A 73 -24.37 -15.57 2.07
C GLY A 73 -24.81 -15.83 3.52
N ARG A 74 -26.11 -15.82 3.79
CA ARG A 74 -26.64 -16.13 5.13
C ARG A 74 -26.35 -17.57 5.57
N ALA A 75 -26.41 -18.53 4.65
CA ALA A 75 -26.05 -19.92 4.93
C ALA A 75 -24.55 -20.06 5.29
N VAL A 76 -23.67 -19.34 4.58
CA VAL A 76 -22.24 -19.30 4.88
C VAL A 76 -21.99 -18.66 6.26
N GLU A 77 -22.69 -17.59 6.60
CA GLU A 77 -22.58 -16.95 7.92
C GLU A 77 -23.01 -17.89 9.06
N ALA A 78 -24.10 -18.63 8.86
CA ALA A 78 -24.58 -19.61 9.85
C ALA A 78 -23.54 -20.74 10.05
N GLU A 79 -22.97 -21.27 8.98
CA GLU A 79 -21.92 -22.30 9.08
C GLU A 79 -20.63 -21.79 9.77
N TRP A 80 -20.28 -20.51 9.56
CA TRP A 80 -19.14 -19.93 10.28
C TRP A 80 -19.40 -19.86 11.80
N ARG A 81 -20.60 -19.48 12.24
CA ARG A 81 -20.97 -19.48 13.66
C ARG A 81 -20.90 -20.88 14.27
N ARG A 82 -21.33 -21.90 13.52
CA ARG A 82 -21.26 -23.31 13.94
C ARG A 82 -19.84 -23.85 14.08
N MET A 83 -18.82 -23.18 13.51
CA MET A 83 -17.43 -23.66 13.57
C MET A 83 -16.95 -23.83 15.02
N GLY A 84 -17.33 -22.91 15.93
CA GLY A 84 -17.02 -23.02 17.36
C GLY A 84 -17.73 -24.16 18.07
N GLU A 85 -18.95 -24.52 17.65
CA GLU A 85 -19.69 -25.66 18.19
C GLU A 85 -19.06 -26.99 17.76
N LEU A 86 -18.67 -27.09 16.48
CA LEU A 86 -18.04 -28.28 15.92
C LEU A 86 -16.59 -28.47 16.37
N THR A 87 -15.91 -27.40 16.72
CA THR A 87 -14.51 -27.41 17.19
C THR A 87 -14.37 -26.41 18.34
N PRO A 88 -14.59 -26.85 19.60
CA PRO A 88 -14.59 -25.94 20.77
C PRO A 88 -13.29 -25.14 20.98
N ALA A 89 -12.16 -25.68 20.49
CA ALA A 89 -10.88 -24.99 20.49
C ALA A 89 -10.81 -23.80 19.52
N ILE A 90 -11.83 -23.59 18.66
CA ILE A 90 -11.93 -22.44 17.79
C ILE A 90 -13.03 -21.50 18.25
N LYS A 91 -12.65 -20.23 18.46
CA LYS A 91 -13.61 -19.15 18.73
C LYS A 91 -13.71 -18.26 17.51
N PRO A 92 -14.84 -18.26 16.76
CA PRO A 92 -15.13 -17.27 15.75
C PRO A 92 -15.18 -15.88 16.37
N LEU A 93 -14.43 -14.90 15.81
CA LEU A 93 -14.35 -13.54 16.36
C LEU A 93 -15.06 -12.52 15.48
N GLU A 94 -14.82 -12.55 14.17
CA GLU A 94 -15.36 -11.58 13.23
C GLU A 94 -15.54 -12.22 11.86
N ILE A 95 -16.57 -11.83 11.11
CA ILE A 95 -16.75 -12.20 9.71
C ILE A 95 -17.26 -11.01 8.91
N GLN A 96 -16.71 -10.83 7.71
CA GLN A 96 -17.26 -9.97 6.68
C GLN A 96 -17.46 -10.78 5.40
N ILE A 97 -18.70 -10.95 5.02
CA ILE A 97 -19.08 -11.60 3.77
C ILE A 97 -19.14 -10.54 2.67
N MET A 98 -18.29 -10.70 1.68
CA MET A 98 -18.23 -9.88 0.47
C MET A 98 -19.01 -10.59 -0.66
N PRO A 99 -19.36 -9.90 -1.75
CA PRO A 99 -20.15 -10.54 -2.82
C PRO A 99 -19.53 -11.82 -3.41
N ASP A 100 -18.21 -11.93 -3.46
CA ASP A 100 -17.46 -13.02 -4.11
C ASP A 100 -16.46 -13.74 -3.22
N HIS A 101 -16.35 -13.36 -1.96
CA HIS A 101 -15.42 -13.95 -0.98
C HIS A 101 -15.83 -13.64 0.44
N VAL A 102 -15.18 -14.28 1.40
CA VAL A 102 -15.35 -14.01 2.83
C VAL A 102 -14.03 -13.70 3.50
N HIS A 103 -14.01 -12.76 4.42
CA HIS A 103 -12.97 -12.53 5.39
C HIS A 103 -13.49 -12.91 6.76
N PHE A 104 -12.73 -13.67 7.53
CA PHE A 104 -13.08 -13.91 8.92
C PHE A 104 -11.86 -14.09 9.80
N ILE A 105 -12.07 -13.87 11.11
CA ILE A 105 -11.03 -13.99 12.12
C ILE A 105 -11.47 -15.07 13.09
N VAL A 106 -10.57 -16.00 13.39
CA VAL A 106 -10.78 -17.05 14.38
C VAL A 106 -9.62 -17.07 15.38
N ARG A 107 -9.95 -17.33 16.65
CA ARG A 107 -8.97 -17.62 17.69
C ARG A 107 -8.95 -19.11 17.95
N VAL A 108 -7.77 -19.69 17.82
CA VAL A 108 -7.46 -21.04 18.30
C VAL A 108 -7.01 -20.89 19.75
N THR A 109 -7.77 -21.44 20.72
CA THR A 109 -7.54 -21.25 22.15
C THR A 109 -6.57 -22.27 22.74
N GLU A 110 -6.48 -23.43 22.14
CA GLU A 110 -5.58 -24.52 22.54
C GLU A 110 -5.09 -25.28 21.33
N ARG A 111 -4.12 -26.18 21.51
CA ARG A 111 -3.57 -26.95 20.38
C ARG A 111 -4.63 -27.82 19.72
N LEU A 112 -4.85 -27.60 18.42
CA LEU A 112 -5.82 -28.35 17.62
C LEU A 112 -5.40 -29.82 17.42
N ALA A 113 -6.34 -30.74 17.45
CA ALA A 113 -6.15 -32.13 17.09
C ALA A 113 -5.75 -32.30 15.61
N ARG A 114 -6.29 -31.45 14.74
CA ARG A 114 -6.03 -31.41 13.28
C ARG A 114 -5.54 -30.02 12.87
N PRO A 115 -4.67 -29.90 11.83
CA PRO A 115 -4.26 -28.59 11.33
C PRO A 115 -5.44 -27.72 10.93
N LEU A 116 -5.35 -26.40 11.14
CA LEU A 116 -6.37 -25.40 10.81
C LEU A 116 -6.90 -25.56 9.37
N GLY A 117 -6.01 -25.91 8.42
CA GLY A 117 -6.40 -26.14 7.02
C GLY A 117 -7.47 -27.21 6.83
N GLN A 118 -7.46 -28.29 7.65
CA GLN A 118 -8.50 -29.33 7.60
C GLN A 118 -9.84 -28.83 8.17
N ILE A 119 -9.80 -27.97 9.18
CA ILE A 119 -11.01 -27.36 9.75
C ILE A 119 -11.63 -26.40 8.75
N ILE A 120 -10.80 -25.58 8.08
CA ILE A 120 -11.25 -24.69 6.98
C ILE A 120 -11.82 -25.50 5.80
N ALA A 121 -11.23 -26.65 5.46
CA ALA A 121 -11.79 -27.55 4.45
C ALA A 121 -13.18 -28.09 4.87
N GLY A 122 -13.36 -28.44 6.14
CA GLY A 122 -14.66 -28.82 6.70
C GLY A 122 -15.68 -27.68 6.60
N PHE A 123 -15.31 -26.47 6.99
CA PHE A 123 -16.15 -25.27 6.81
C PHE A 123 -16.54 -25.05 5.33
N LYS A 124 -15.59 -25.17 4.40
CA LYS A 124 -15.89 -25.03 2.97
C LYS A 124 -16.87 -26.08 2.47
N THR A 125 -16.73 -27.31 2.95
CA THR A 125 -17.65 -28.42 2.59
C THR A 125 -19.06 -28.15 3.15
N GLY A 126 -19.17 -27.84 4.44
CA GLY A 126 -20.45 -27.56 5.11
C GLY A 126 -21.17 -26.36 4.49
N SER A 127 -20.46 -25.24 4.33
CA SER A 127 -21.02 -24.03 3.76
C SER A 127 -21.37 -24.15 2.27
N SER A 128 -20.63 -24.94 1.46
CA SER A 128 -21.01 -25.25 0.08
C SER A 128 -22.34 -25.99 0.05
N LYS A 129 -22.48 -27.01 0.89
CA LYS A 129 -23.73 -27.81 0.97
C LYS A 129 -24.92 -26.92 1.43
N ALA A 130 -24.71 -26.09 2.44
CA ALA A 130 -25.73 -25.19 2.95
C ALA A 130 -26.14 -24.11 1.95
N ALA A 131 -25.17 -23.55 1.20
CA ALA A 131 -25.40 -22.46 0.26
C ALA A 131 -26.00 -22.92 -1.09
N THR A 132 -25.60 -24.09 -1.61
CA THR A 132 -25.91 -24.53 -2.99
C THR A 132 -26.44 -25.95 -3.09
N GLY A 133 -26.45 -26.70 -2.02
CA GLY A 133 -26.77 -28.14 -2.04
C GLY A 133 -25.68 -29.02 -2.68
N LYS A 134 -24.60 -28.44 -3.18
CA LYS A 134 -23.55 -29.12 -3.97
C LYS A 134 -22.15 -28.77 -3.45
N PRO A 135 -21.13 -29.64 -3.65
CA PRO A 135 -19.74 -29.29 -3.42
C PRO A 135 -19.21 -28.33 -4.51
N GLY A 136 -18.04 -27.74 -4.26
CA GLY A 136 -17.31 -26.95 -5.28
C GLY A 136 -17.68 -25.47 -5.33
N PHE A 137 -18.40 -24.94 -4.36
CA PHE A 137 -18.76 -23.52 -4.29
C PHE A 137 -17.53 -22.61 -4.09
N TRP A 138 -16.51 -23.08 -3.38
CA TRP A 138 -15.30 -22.32 -3.07
C TRP A 138 -14.15 -22.65 -4.01
N SER A 139 -13.33 -21.64 -4.33
CA SER A 139 -12.05 -21.86 -5.00
C SER A 139 -11.10 -22.70 -4.14
N GLU A 140 -10.11 -23.32 -4.78
CA GLU A 140 -9.09 -24.10 -4.10
C GLU A 140 -8.29 -23.25 -3.10
N GLY A 141 -7.93 -23.84 -1.96
CA GLY A 141 -7.12 -23.19 -0.92
C GLY A 141 -7.86 -22.09 -0.16
N PHE A 142 -7.10 -21.30 0.56
CA PHE A 142 -7.49 -20.08 1.26
C PHE A 142 -6.25 -19.25 1.53
N GLN A 143 -6.41 -17.98 1.81
CA GLN A 143 -5.35 -17.09 2.25
C GLN A 143 -5.45 -16.90 3.76
N ASP A 144 -4.30 -16.93 4.46
CA ASP A 144 -4.26 -16.72 5.91
C ASP A 144 -3.22 -15.66 6.31
N THR A 145 -3.48 -15.04 7.44
CA THR A 145 -2.54 -14.16 8.15
C THR A 145 -2.55 -14.56 9.62
N ILE A 146 -1.37 -14.85 10.16
CA ILE A 146 -1.21 -15.22 11.56
C ILE A 146 -1.01 -13.94 12.36
N LEU A 147 -1.85 -13.73 13.38
CA LEU A 147 -1.83 -12.55 14.26
C LEU A 147 -1.20 -12.94 15.60
N PHE A 148 0.10 -12.78 15.69
CA PHE A 148 0.88 -13.15 16.88
C PHE A 148 1.47 -11.96 17.63
N ARG A 149 1.12 -10.73 17.22
CA ARG A 149 1.61 -9.50 17.85
C ARG A 149 0.47 -8.72 18.45
N GLU A 150 0.73 -8.07 19.58
CA GLU A 150 -0.20 -7.15 20.19
C GLU A 150 -0.60 -6.02 19.24
N GLY A 151 -1.85 -5.55 19.30
CA GLY A 151 -2.39 -4.51 18.42
C GLY A 151 -2.75 -4.98 16.99
N GLN A 152 -2.29 -6.15 16.52
CA GLN A 152 -2.66 -6.64 15.18
C GLN A 152 -4.14 -7.02 15.08
N LEU A 153 -4.74 -7.49 16.17
CA LEU A 153 -6.14 -7.93 16.17
C LEU A 153 -7.08 -6.76 15.90
N GLU A 154 -6.90 -5.63 16.59
CA GLU A 154 -7.74 -4.45 16.39
C GLU A 154 -7.63 -3.91 14.95
N ASN A 155 -6.42 -3.80 14.43
CA ASN A 155 -6.19 -3.40 13.06
C ASN A 155 -6.86 -4.37 12.05
N MET A 156 -6.87 -5.68 12.37
CA MET A 156 -7.50 -6.68 11.51
C MET A 156 -9.02 -6.63 11.61
N PHE A 157 -9.60 -6.37 12.77
CA PHE A 157 -11.04 -6.12 12.91
C PHE A 157 -11.48 -4.94 12.06
N ASN A 158 -10.77 -3.80 12.17
CA ASN A 158 -11.07 -2.62 11.40
C ASN A 158 -10.94 -2.88 9.89
N TYR A 159 -9.88 -3.59 9.47
CA TYR A 159 -9.71 -4.00 8.08
C TYR A 159 -10.87 -4.88 7.58
N VAL A 160 -11.27 -5.88 8.35
CA VAL A 160 -12.33 -6.82 7.95
C VAL A 160 -13.67 -6.10 7.84
N ARG A 161 -14.03 -5.29 8.83
CA ARG A 161 -15.29 -4.52 8.87
C ARG A 161 -15.39 -3.47 7.76
N ASP A 162 -14.26 -2.84 7.41
CA ASP A 162 -14.21 -1.77 6.42
C ASP A 162 -14.22 -2.26 4.96
N ASN A 163 -14.15 -3.57 4.71
CA ASN A 163 -14.09 -4.10 3.34
C ASN A 163 -15.26 -3.67 2.43
N PRO A 164 -16.53 -3.56 2.88
CA PRO A 164 -17.61 -3.05 2.03
C PRO A 164 -17.36 -1.61 1.56
N ARG A 165 -17.00 -0.69 2.48
CA ARG A 165 -16.63 0.68 2.13
C ARG A 165 -15.45 0.72 1.17
N ARG A 166 -14.39 -0.05 1.44
CA ARG A 166 -13.20 -0.15 0.56
C ARG A 166 -13.56 -0.61 -0.86
N LEU A 167 -14.52 -1.54 -0.98
CA LEU A 167 -15.02 -1.98 -2.28
C LEU A 167 -15.85 -0.89 -2.97
N ALA A 168 -16.73 -0.20 -2.21
CA ALA A 168 -17.52 0.91 -2.71
C ALA A 168 -16.64 2.05 -3.23
N VAL A 169 -15.68 2.51 -2.43
CA VAL A 169 -14.72 3.56 -2.83
C VAL A 169 -13.96 3.16 -4.10
N LYS A 170 -13.49 1.93 -4.20
CA LYS A 170 -12.81 1.44 -5.43
C LYS A 170 -13.70 1.47 -6.67
N ARG A 171 -15.02 1.33 -6.51
CA ARG A 171 -15.97 1.36 -7.63
C ARG A 171 -16.36 2.78 -7.99
N LEU A 172 -16.57 3.66 -7.00
CA LEU A 172 -16.94 5.06 -7.17
C LEU A 172 -15.77 5.92 -7.66
N HIS A 173 -14.56 5.67 -7.13
CA HIS A 173 -13.35 6.44 -7.41
C HIS A 173 -12.26 5.56 -8.04
N ARG A 174 -12.58 4.94 -9.18
CA ARG A 174 -11.66 4.02 -9.88
C ARG A 174 -10.34 4.69 -10.28
N GLU A 175 -10.38 5.96 -10.55
CA GLU A 175 -9.22 6.80 -10.91
C GLU A 175 -8.15 6.78 -9.81
N PHE A 176 -8.52 6.76 -8.52
CA PHE A 176 -7.57 6.71 -7.40
C PHE A 176 -6.87 5.37 -7.24
N PHE A 177 -7.33 4.34 -7.94
CA PHE A 177 -6.80 2.97 -7.85
C PHE A 177 -6.36 2.40 -9.19
N THR A 178 -6.27 3.25 -10.21
CA THR A 178 -5.81 2.88 -11.55
C THR A 178 -4.49 3.59 -11.83
N VAL A 179 -3.47 2.84 -12.26
CA VAL A 179 -2.20 3.43 -12.66
C VAL A 179 -2.38 4.18 -13.98
N ARG A 180 -2.25 5.49 -13.94
CA ARG A 180 -2.07 6.34 -15.12
C ARG A 180 -0.61 6.33 -15.52
N ARG A 181 -0.32 6.12 -16.80
CA ARG A 181 1.05 5.94 -17.27
C ARG A 181 1.70 7.18 -17.83
N ASP A 182 0.90 8.16 -18.17
CA ASP A 182 1.35 9.40 -18.79
C ASP A 182 0.58 10.58 -18.20
N LEU A 183 1.00 10.96 -17.00
CA LEU A 183 0.55 12.19 -16.36
C LEU A 183 1.55 13.28 -16.66
N GLU A 184 1.11 14.32 -17.35
CA GLU A 184 1.91 15.49 -17.66
C GLU A 184 1.81 16.53 -16.54
N VAL A 185 2.96 17.05 -16.11
CA VAL A 185 3.06 18.15 -15.15
C VAL A 185 3.89 19.25 -15.78
N GLY A 186 3.23 20.32 -16.21
CA GLY A 186 3.88 21.51 -16.77
C GLY A 186 4.43 22.39 -15.65
N LEU A 187 5.70 22.73 -15.71
CA LEU A 187 6.39 23.62 -14.79
C LEU A 187 6.82 24.88 -15.53
N THR A 188 6.43 26.02 -15.03
CA THR A 188 6.82 27.32 -15.58
C THR A 188 7.88 27.97 -14.70
N PRO A 189 8.82 28.72 -15.29
CA PRO A 189 9.75 29.53 -14.50
C PRO A 189 8.97 30.53 -13.64
N ASN A 190 9.22 30.54 -12.34
CA ASN A 190 8.59 31.53 -11.46
C ASN A 190 9.24 32.89 -11.71
N LYS A 191 8.46 33.88 -12.19
CA LYS A 191 8.92 35.22 -12.52
C LYS A 191 9.26 36.11 -11.31
N GLN A 192 8.98 35.65 -10.08
CA GLN A 192 9.03 36.49 -8.88
C GLN A 192 10.29 36.39 -8.02
N ASN A 193 11.27 35.58 -8.36
CA ASN A 193 12.50 35.55 -7.58
C ASN A 193 13.51 36.60 -8.08
N ASN A 194 13.24 37.87 -7.76
CA ASN A 194 14.21 38.93 -7.81
C ASN A 194 15.34 38.69 -6.78
N SER A 195 16.52 38.51 -7.30
CA SER A 195 17.85 39.04 -6.85
C SER A 195 18.44 38.65 -5.50
N ASP A 196 17.85 37.88 -4.59
CA ASP A 196 18.51 37.66 -3.28
C ASP A 196 18.41 36.24 -2.69
N SER A 197 17.93 35.27 -3.41
CA SER A 197 18.01 33.87 -2.96
C SER A 197 19.15 33.14 -3.67
N SER A 198 20.21 32.88 -2.91
CA SER A 198 21.37 32.05 -3.25
C SER A 198 21.04 30.58 -3.55
N VAL A 199 19.76 30.24 -3.58
CA VAL A 199 19.25 28.89 -3.83
C VAL A 199 18.77 28.82 -5.28
N GLY A 200 19.48 28.08 -6.12
CA GLY A 200 19.17 27.85 -7.54
C GLY A 200 17.90 27.02 -7.78
N LEU A 201 16.76 27.55 -7.30
CA LEU A 201 15.41 26.93 -7.38
C LEU A 201 14.73 27.21 -8.72
N ALA A 202 15.10 28.33 -9.41
CA ALA A 202 14.43 28.75 -10.63
C ALA A 202 14.75 27.82 -11.82
N LEU A 203 13.69 27.40 -12.53
CA LEU A 203 13.85 26.79 -13.85
C LEU A 203 14.32 27.86 -14.85
N ALA A 204 15.35 27.55 -15.63
CA ALA A 204 15.80 28.43 -16.69
C ALA A 204 14.81 28.53 -17.87
N LYS A 205 14.02 27.49 -18.09
CA LYS A 205 13.03 27.37 -19.18
C LYS A 205 11.82 26.53 -18.70
N PRO A 206 10.63 26.72 -19.29
CA PRO A 206 9.49 25.84 -19.05
C PRO A 206 9.88 24.37 -19.30
N MET A 207 9.39 23.48 -18.46
CA MET A 207 9.64 22.04 -18.53
C MET A 207 8.35 21.27 -18.33
N THR A 208 8.09 20.25 -19.13
CA THR A 208 7.02 19.28 -18.90
C THR A 208 7.62 17.99 -18.37
N LEU A 209 7.12 17.54 -17.23
CA LEU A 209 7.52 16.28 -16.61
C LEU A 209 6.42 15.23 -16.82
N HIS A 210 6.82 14.02 -17.20
CA HIS A 210 5.90 12.89 -17.39
C HIS A 210 6.06 11.87 -16.28
N PHE A 211 4.92 11.41 -15.74
CA PHE A 211 4.88 10.48 -14.61
C PHE A 211 3.95 9.30 -14.85
N GLN A 212 4.30 8.17 -14.26
CA GLN A 212 3.32 7.17 -13.87
C GLN A 212 2.72 7.63 -12.54
N ALA A 213 1.39 7.61 -12.44
CA ALA A 213 0.67 8.14 -11.29
C ALA A 213 -0.41 7.18 -10.81
N ILE A 214 -0.70 7.19 -9.51
CA ILE A 214 -1.86 6.57 -8.90
C ILE A 214 -2.31 7.39 -7.69
N GLY A 215 -3.60 7.66 -7.57
CA GLY A 215 -4.19 8.48 -6.52
C GLY A 215 -4.83 9.76 -7.06
N ASN A 216 -4.99 10.75 -6.20
CA ASN A 216 -5.68 11.98 -6.53
C ASN A 216 -4.76 13.02 -7.19
N GLU A 217 -4.85 13.15 -8.50
CA GLU A 217 -4.05 14.12 -9.28
C GLU A 217 -4.39 15.59 -8.97
N ALA A 218 -5.56 15.87 -8.40
CA ALA A 218 -5.94 17.23 -8.01
C ALA A 218 -5.01 17.82 -6.93
N LEU A 219 -4.26 16.98 -6.21
CA LEU A 219 -3.27 17.44 -5.23
C LEU A 219 -2.14 18.26 -5.86
N LEU A 220 -1.84 18.05 -7.13
CA LEU A 220 -0.85 18.87 -7.87
C LEU A 220 -1.32 20.29 -8.17
N LYS A 221 -2.63 20.55 -8.06
CA LYS A 221 -3.24 21.86 -8.35
C LYS A 221 -3.44 22.71 -7.09
N VAL A 222 -3.08 22.17 -5.92
CA VAL A 222 -3.17 22.91 -4.65
C VAL A 222 -2.07 23.96 -4.61
N PRO A 223 -2.37 25.24 -4.30
CA PRO A 223 -1.38 26.31 -4.34
C PRO A 223 -0.21 26.14 -3.37
N ALA A 224 -0.46 25.53 -2.21
CA ALA A 224 0.54 25.34 -1.16
C ALA A 224 0.99 23.87 -1.10
N ILE A 225 2.14 23.57 -1.69
CA ILE A 225 2.80 22.28 -1.63
C ILE A 225 4.15 22.47 -0.92
N PHE A 226 4.40 21.69 0.15
CA PHE A 226 5.63 21.78 0.93
C PHE A 226 6.44 20.48 0.84
N GLN A 227 7.71 20.62 0.55
CA GLN A 227 8.62 19.48 0.45
C GLN A 227 9.02 18.98 1.83
N ILE A 228 8.81 17.69 2.07
CA ILE A 228 9.39 16.98 3.21
C ILE A 228 10.85 16.69 2.88
N GLN A 229 11.76 17.25 3.69
CA GLN A 229 13.16 16.90 3.69
C GLN A 229 13.62 16.68 5.12
N CYS A 230 14.39 15.61 5.34
CA CYS A 230 14.89 15.28 6.65
C CYS A 230 16.32 14.76 6.58
N SER A 231 17.22 15.34 7.36
CA SER A 231 18.59 14.84 7.50
C SER A 231 18.60 13.42 8.03
N ARG A 232 19.54 12.59 7.54
CA ARG A 232 19.71 11.21 8.02
C ARG A 232 20.15 11.14 9.48
N SER A 233 20.71 12.22 10.02
CA SER A 233 21.10 12.32 11.42
C SER A 233 19.91 12.57 12.36
N TYR A 234 18.79 13.09 11.85
CA TYR A 234 17.64 13.47 12.67
C TYR A 234 16.78 12.29 13.09
N LEU A 235 16.69 11.26 12.24
CA LEU A 235 15.98 10.03 12.56
C LEU A 235 16.63 8.82 11.90
N ALA A 236 16.76 7.74 12.66
CA ALA A 236 17.17 6.43 12.15
C ALA A 236 16.28 5.32 12.71
N TYR A 237 15.97 4.35 11.85
CA TYR A 237 15.30 3.12 12.29
C TYR A 237 16.34 2.08 12.73
N ARG A 238 16.00 1.35 13.80
CA ARG A 238 16.74 0.15 14.21
C ARG A 238 16.79 -0.86 13.09
N ARG A 239 17.96 -1.41 12.82
CA ARG A 239 18.18 -2.42 11.77
C ARG A 239 18.71 -3.71 12.37
N VAL A 240 18.07 -4.83 12.01
CA VAL A 240 18.46 -6.19 12.43
C VAL A 240 18.94 -7.01 11.24
N ALA A 241 19.77 -8.01 11.48
CA ALA A 241 20.25 -8.94 10.45
C ALA A 241 19.10 -9.69 9.78
N LYS A 242 19.23 -9.97 8.48
CA LYS A 242 18.33 -10.88 7.76
C LYS A 242 18.96 -12.28 7.72
N PRO A 243 18.17 -13.37 7.83
CA PRO A 243 18.61 -14.68 7.40
C PRO A 243 19.08 -14.62 5.93
N GLY A 244 20.28 -15.10 5.64
CA GLY A 244 20.86 -15.01 4.29
C GLY A 244 21.64 -13.72 3.98
N GLY A 245 21.86 -12.86 4.98
CA GLY A 245 22.72 -11.66 4.88
C GLY A 245 21.93 -10.36 4.68
N GLY A 246 22.63 -9.24 4.95
CA GLY A 246 22.05 -7.89 4.90
C GLY A 246 21.27 -7.51 6.18
N ARG A 247 20.73 -6.29 6.21
CA ARG A 247 19.98 -5.74 7.36
C ARG A 247 18.56 -5.33 6.92
N LYS A 248 17.57 -5.54 7.79
CA LYS A 248 16.19 -5.04 7.62
C LYS A 248 15.82 -4.10 8.76
N ILE A 249 14.86 -3.21 8.52
CA ILE A 249 14.29 -2.38 9.58
C ILE A 249 13.57 -3.29 10.58
N ALA A 250 13.93 -3.17 11.86
CA ALA A 250 13.23 -3.83 12.94
C ALA A 250 11.83 -3.21 13.09
N ARG A 251 10.86 -4.05 13.47
CA ARG A 251 9.48 -3.61 13.68
C ARG A 251 9.01 -4.05 15.05
N ASP A 252 8.17 -3.22 15.68
CA ASP A 252 7.47 -3.53 16.91
C ASP A 252 6.36 -4.57 16.68
N ASP A 253 5.65 -4.91 17.76
CA ASP A 253 4.55 -5.89 17.72
C ASP A 253 3.35 -5.43 16.90
N CYS A 254 3.19 -4.13 16.67
CA CYS A 254 2.20 -3.55 15.77
C CYS A 254 2.68 -3.48 14.31
N GLY A 255 3.90 -3.94 14.01
CA GLY A 255 4.50 -3.88 12.67
C GLY A 255 5.08 -2.52 12.30
N ARG A 256 5.14 -1.54 13.23
CA ARG A 256 5.73 -0.22 13.00
C ARG A 256 7.24 -0.28 13.05
N PRO A 257 7.96 0.53 12.24
CA PRO A 257 9.41 0.63 12.36
C PRO A 257 9.83 1.07 13.77
N ILE A 258 10.78 0.36 14.37
CA ILE A 258 11.37 0.76 15.66
C ILE A 258 12.34 1.89 15.40
N ILE A 259 12.10 3.04 16.03
CA ILE A 259 12.98 4.20 15.97
C ILE A 259 14.17 3.96 16.90
N GLU A 260 15.38 4.12 16.39
CA GLU A 260 16.63 4.05 17.13
C GLU A 260 17.11 5.43 17.56
N THR A 261 16.94 6.41 16.67
CA THR A 261 17.31 7.82 16.93
C THR A 261 16.19 8.73 16.50
N GLU A 262 15.78 9.66 17.37
CA GLU A 262 14.83 10.75 17.09
C GLU A 262 15.31 12.01 17.83
N THR A 263 15.68 13.04 17.08
CA THR A 263 16.22 14.29 17.65
C THR A 263 15.13 15.36 17.84
N GLY A 264 15.48 16.45 18.54
CA GLY A 264 14.62 17.63 18.68
C GLY A 264 14.27 18.26 17.36
N GLU A 265 15.26 18.39 16.46
CA GLU A 265 15.09 18.94 15.11
C GLU A 265 14.13 18.13 14.25
N PHE A 266 14.09 16.80 14.45
CA PHE A 266 13.09 15.97 13.78
C PHE A 266 11.66 16.31 14.25
N ARG A 267 11.46 16.45 15.57
CA ARG A 267 10.14 16.76 16.15
C ARG A 267 9.65 18.13 15.72
N GLU A 268 10.50 19.15 15.80
CA GLU A 268 10.17 20.50 15.36
C GLU A 268 9.77 20.53 13.89
N LYS A 269 10.54 19.88 13.03
CA LYS A 269 10.23 19.78 11.59
C LYS A 269 8.90 19.07 11.34
N LEU A 270 8.64 17.97 12.05
CA LEU A 270 7.37 17.25 11.95
C LEU A 270 6.19 18.14 12.36
N GLU A 271 6.29 18.84 13.50
CA GLU A 271 5.24 19.74 14.00
C GLU A 271 4.94 20.85 13.00
N VAL A 272 5.95 21.50 12.45
CA VAL A 272 5.79 22.55 11.43
C VAL A 272 5.06 22.02 10.19
N LEU A 273 5.49 20.86 9.66
CA LEU A 273 4.88 20.28 8.46
C LEU A 273 3.43 19.82 8.73
N LEU A 274 3.14 19.25 9.89
CA LEU A 274 1.78 18.89 10.27
C LEU A 274 0.88 20.12 10.45
N ALA A 275 1.41 21.21 11.03
CA ALA A 275 0.67 22.46 11.15
C ALA A 275 0.33 23.08 9.79
N MET A 276 1.26 23.01 8.82
CA MET A 276 1.00 23.42 7.43
C MET A 276 -0.07 22.54 6.77
N ALA A 277 0.03 21.22 6.93
CA ALA A 277 -0.95 20.28 6.41
C ALA A 277 -2.36 20.51 7.01
N ALA A 278 -2.46 20.80 8.31
CA ALA A 278 -3.72 21.12 8.98
C ALA A 278 -4.39 22.39 8.41
N LYS A 279 -3.59 23.35 7.89
CA LYS A 279 -4.08 24.54 7.16
C LYS A 279 -4.43 24.24 5.70
N GLY A 280 -4.38 22.98 5.28
CA GLY A 280 -4.78 22.56 3.95
C GLY A 280 -3.65 22.47 2.92
N ALA A 281 -2.40 22.61 3.31
CA ALA A 281 -1.27 22.37 2.43
C ALA A 281 -1.16 20.89 2.03
N VAL A 282 -0.52 20.64 0.90
CA VAL A 282 -0.09 19.30 0.47
C VAL A 282 1.38 19.12 0.81
N LEU A 283 1.74 17.98 1.36
CA LEU A 283 3.14 17.63 1.57
C LEU A 283 3.64 16.78 0.41
N ILE A 284 4.88 17.02 -0.06
CA ILE A 284 5.51 16.17 -1.07
C ILE A 284 6.81 15.56 -0.52
N SER A 285 6.97 14.25 -0.68
CA SER A 285 8.14 13.53 -0.20
C SER A 285 8.73 12.59 -1.24
N PRO A 286 10.05 12.66 -1.50
CA PRO A 286 10.78 11.64 -2.25
C PRO A 286 11.01 10.35 -1.44
N CYS A 287 10.68 10.31 -0.14
CA CYS A 287 10.77 9.14 0.75
C CYS A 287 12.17 8.46 0.72
N ILE A 288 13.25 9.23 0.64
CA ILE A 288 14.62 8.72 0.49
C ILE A 288 15.21 8.34 1.83
N SER A 289 15.14 9.24 2.83
CA SER A 289 15.66 9.01 4.19
C SER A 289 14.65 8.32 5.10
N ASP A 290 15.14 7.74 6.21
CA ASP A 290 14.25 7.18 7.24
C ASP A 290 13.37 8.29 7.84
N GLY A 291 13.93 9.49 8.03
CA GLY A 291 13.18 10.64 8.55
C GLY A 291 12.07 11.11 7.62
N GLU A 292 12.34 11.21 6.30
CA GLU A 292 11.31 11.55 5.32
C GLU A 292 10.17 10.53 5.29
N ARG A 293 10.49 9.24 5.34
CA ARG A 293 9.50 8.16 5.42
C ARG A 293 8.67 8.22 6.68
N GLU A 294 9.30 8.54 7.81
CA GLU A 294 8.60 8.65 9.09
C GLU A 294 7.69 9.89 9.14
N ILE A 295 8.15 11.04 8.65
CA ILE A 295 7.29 12.23 8.51
C ILE A 295 6.10 11.93 7.60
N ALA A 296 6.33 11.32 6.43
CA ALA A 296 5.26 10.95 5.50
C ALA A 296 4.26 9.97 6.14
N ARG A 297 4.73 8.99 6.92
CA ARG A 297 3.89 8.04 7.65
C ARG A 297 3.03 8.74 8.69
N ARG A 298 3.63 9.58 9.55
CA ARG A 298 2.90 10.34 10.59
C ARG A 298 1.94 11.37 9.97
N ALA A 299 2.31 11.95 8.83
CA ALA A 299 1.43 12.83 8.08
C ALA A 299 0.18 12.10 7.55
N MET A 300 0.35 10.90 6.98
CA MET A 300 -0.79 10.07 6.56
C MET A 300 -1.70 9.70 7.75
N GLU A 301 -1.14 9.34 8.89
CA GLU A 301 -1.88 9.03 10.12
C GLU A 301 -2.64 10.25 10.65
N ALA A 302 -2.06 11.44 10.55
CA ALA A 302 -2.69 12.71 10.92
C ALA A 302 -3.72 13.23 9.89
N GLY A 303 -3.97 12.50 8.81
CA GLY A 303 -4.96 12.90 7.79
C GLY A 303 -4.45 13.93 6.79
N ALA A 304 -3.14 14.17 6.70
CA ALA A 304 -2.55 15.11 5.76
C ALA A 304 -2.69 14.66 4.30
N ARG A 305 -2.76 15.63 3.37
CA ARG A 305 -2.66 15.40 1.94
C ARG A 305 -1.20 15.24 1.54
N LEU A 306 -0.88 14.17 0.81
CA LEU A 306 0.50 13.77 0.54
C LEU A 306 0.71 13.38 -0.92
N ILE A 307 1.81 13.86 -1.49
CA ILE A 307 2.38 13.37 -2.75
C ILE A 307 3.66 12.59 -2.41
N THR A 308 3.80 11.35 -2.87
CA THR A 308 5.01 10.55 -2.69
C THR A 308 5.68 10.25 -4.02
N LEU A 309 7.00 10.26 -4.05
CA LEU A 309 7.78 9.92 -5.23
C LEU A 309 8.43 8.54 -5.06
N SER A 310 8.39 7.74 -6.12
CA SER A 310 8.97 6.39 -6.16
C SER A 310 10.16 6.34 -7.12
N ASN A 311 11.22 5.62 -6.73
CA ASN A 311 12.37 5.39 -7.61
C ASN A 311 12.17 4.22 -8.59
N LYS A 312 10.96 3.66 -8.65
CA LYS A 312 10.55 2.62 -9.61
C LYS A 312 9.13 2.84 -10.06
N GLY A 313 8.84 2.47 -11.30
CA GLY A 313 7.48 2.53 -11.84
C GLY A 313 6.50 1.58 -11.13
N PHE A 314 5.24 1.69 -11.49
CA PHE A 314 4.16 0.86 -10.94
C PHE A 314 3.85 -0.32 -11.87
N SER A 315 3.54 -1.51 -11.30
CA SER A 315 3.00 -2.62 -12.09
C SER A 315 1.59 -2.28 -12.60
N LYS A 316 1.14 -2.96 -13.64
CA LYS A 316 -0.22 -2.75 -14.20
C LYS A 316 -1.34 -2.94 -13.15
N LEU A 317 -1.13 -3.84 -12.20
CA LEU A 317 -2.09 -4.17 -11.15
C LEU A 317 -1.70 -3.57 -9.79
N PHE A 318 -0.76 -2.62 -9.77
CA PHE A 318 -0.36 -1.98 -8.52
C PHE A 318 -1.56 -1.30 -7.85
N LYS A 319 -1.65 -1.46 -6.54
CA LYS A 319 -2.60 -0.76 -5.68
C LYS A 319 -1.90 -0.37 -4.39
N PRO A 320 -2.16 0.82 -3.86
CA PRO A 320 -1.72 1.17 -2.52
C PRO A 320 -2.20 0.14 -1.50
N GLY A 321 -1.43 -0.11 -0.46
CA GLY A 321 -1.79 -1.03 0.63
C GLY A 321 -1.68 -0.37 2.00
N GLY A 322 -2.34 -0.94 3.01
CA GLY A 322 -2.30 -0.42 4.38
C GLY A 322 -2.72 1.04 4.47
N GLN A 323 -1.96 1.87 5.20
CA GLN A 323 -2.23 3.29 5.39
C GLN A 323 -2.29 4.09 4.07
N ALA A 324 -1.46 3.74 3.08
CA ALA A 324 -1.51 4.38 1.77
C ALA A 324 -2.83 4.10 1.04
N PHE A 325 -3.44 2.93 1.25
CA PHE A 325 -4.78 2.66 0.71
C PHE A 325 -5.83 3.56 1.36
N GLU A 326 -5.81 3.71 2.69
CA GLU A 326 -6.75 4.58 3.41
C GLU A 326 -6.62 6.02 2.91
N SER A 327 -5.39 6.56 2.87
CA SER A 327 -5.14 7.91 2.36
C SER A 327 -5.57 8.09 0.89
N ALA A 328 -5.38 7.07 0.04
CA ALA A 328 -5.86 7.10 -1.34
C ALA A 328 -7.40 7.04 -1.40
N SER A 329 -8.02 6.20 -0.56
CA SER A 329 -9.47 6.05 -0.50
C SER A 329 -10.19 7.29 -0.01
N GLU A 330 -9.49 8.20 0.64
CA GLU A 330 -9.98 9.50 1.09
C GLU A 330 -9.53 10.66 0.18
N GLY A 331 -8.95 10.35 -0.98
CA GLY A 331 -8.47 11.35 -1.93
C GLY A 331 -7.27 12.16 -1.45
N ARG A 332 -6.58 11.72 -0.39
CA ARG A 332 -5.48 12.44 0.26
C ARG A 332 -4.08 12.01 -0.19
N LEU A 333 -3.97 11.04 -1.10
CA LEU A 333 -2.69 10.52 -1.58
C LEU A 333 -2.58 10.58 -3.10
N LEU A 334 -1.41 11.03 -3.57
CA LEU A 334 -0.93 10.84 -4.93
C LEU A 334 0.45 10.20 -4.88
N MET A 335 0.64 9.12 -5.60
CA MET A 335 1.94 8.47 -5.77
C MET A 335 2.42 8.68 -7.19
N LEU A 336 3.63 9.19 -7.36
CA LEU A 336 4.25 9.48 -8.64
C LEU A 336 5.53 8.65 -8.82
N ALA A 337 5.79 8.22 -10.03
CA ALA A 337 7.08 7.68 -10.44
C ALA A 337 7.45 8.29 -11.80
N PRO A 338 8.72 8.68 -12.05
CA PRO A 338 9.16 9.17 -13.34
C PRO A 338 8.78 8.20 -14.46
N ALA A 339 8.23 8.70 -15.57
CA ALA A 339 7.66 7.87 -16.63
C ALA A 339 8.69 6.94 -17.29
N ALA A 340 9.93 7.39 -17.44
CA ALA A 340 11.01 6.59 -18.02
C ALA A 340 11.55 5.48 -17.08
N TRP A 341 11.13 5.46 -15.82
CA TRP A 341 11.56 4.42 -14.87
C TRP A 341 10.59 3.25 -14.87
N PRO A 342 10.99 2.08 -15.43
CA PRO A 342 10.10 0.94 -15.52
C PRO A 342 9.82 0.33 -14.16
N TYR A 343 8.69 -0.35 -14.07
CA TYR A 343 8.42 -1.21 -12.91
C TYR A 343 9.50 -2.31 -12.79
N GLN A 344 10.03 -2.44 -11.60
CA GLN A 344 10.97 -3.51 -11.25
C GLN A 344 10.40 -4.33 -10.09
N PRO A 345 10.28 -5.67 -10.23
CA PRO A 345 9.88 -6.53 -9.12
C PRO A 345 10.90 -6.45 -7.97
N GLY A 346 10.42 -6.51 -6.74
CA GLY A 346 11.27 -6.47 -5.56
C GLY A 346 11.71 -5.06 -5.14
N GLU A 347 12.73 -4.99 -4.27
CA GLU A 347 13.31 -3.74 -3.78
C GLU A 347 14.37 -3.23 -4.77
N LYS A 348 14.12 -2.10 -5.41
CA LYS A 348 15.16 -1.36 -6.13
C LYS A 348 15.97 -0.53 -5.11
N LYS A 349 17.28 -0.73 -5.06
CA LYS A 349 18.14 0.11 -4.26
C LYS A 349 18.14 1.54 -4.78
N MET A 350 17.99 2.51 -3.88
CA MET A 350 18.09 3.93 -4.19
C MET A 350 19.54 4.27 -4.55
N THR A 351 19.77 4.69 -5.79
CA THR A 351 21.09 5.22 -6.20
C THR A 351 21.19 6.69 -5.82
N ARG A 352 22.43 7.24 -5.88
CA ARG A 352 22.64 8.68 -5.66
C ARG A 352 21.91 9.51 -6.74
N PHE A 353 21.94 9.06 -7.99
CA PHE A 353 21.28 9.74 -9.11
C PHE A 353 19.75 9.72 -8.95
N ASP A 354 19.16 8.56 -8.60
CA ASP A 354 17.72 8.48 -8.28
C ASP A 354 17.35 9.49 -7.18
N ALA A 355 18.15 9.55 -6.11
CA ALA A 355 17.89 10.45 -4.98
C ALA A 355 17.96 11.92 -5.38
N CYS A 356 18.98 12.32 -6.18
CA CYS A 356 19.10 13.69 -6.68
C CYS A 356 17.90 14.05 -7.58
N ALA A 357 17.54 13.19 -8.53
CA ALA A 357 16.43 13.42 -9.43
C ALA A 357 15.10 13.56 -8.67
N LEU A 358 14.79 12.64 -7.73
CA LEU A 358 13.55 12.69 -6.95
C LEU A 358 13.48 13.93 -6.04
N ASN A 359 14.58 14.30 -5.40
CA ASN A 359 14.63 15.53 -4.61
C ASN A 359 14.36 16.77 -5.49
N ARG A 360 14.96 16.82 -6.69
CA ARG A 360 14.75 17.95 -7.60
C ARG A 360 13.32 17.98 -8.14
N ILE A 361 12.72 16.84 -8.47
CA ILE A 361 11.31 16.73 -8.84
C ILE A 361 10.43 17.29 -7.72
N ALA A 362 10.70 16.88 -6.46
CA ALA A 362 9.94 17.39 -5.31
C ALA A 362 10.07 18.91 -5.15
N GLN A 363 11.28 19.47 -5.32
CA GLN A 363 11.52 20.92 -5.31
C GLN A 363 10.73 21.64 -6.40
N LEU A 364 10.79 21.13 -7.63
CA LEU A 364 10.13 21.74 -8.77
C LEU A 364 8.61 21.76 -8.62
N ILE A 365 8.02 20.67 -8.08
CA ILE A 365 6.58 20.59 -7.81
C ILE A 365 6.19 21.47 -6.61
N ALA A 366 7.02 21.54 -5.56
CA ALA A 366 6.74 22.33 -4.36
C ALA A 366 6.85 23.86 -4.63
N GLY A 367 7.66 24.28 -5.59
CA GLY A 367 7.84 25.68 -5.90
C GLY A 367 8.33 26.49 -4.69
N GLU A 368 7.54 27.42 -4.17
CA GLU A 368 7.87 28.25 -2.99
C GLU A 368 8.00 27.43 -1.70
N GLY A 369 7.33 26.27 -1.62
CA GLY A 369 7.42 25.34 -0.51
C GLY A 369 8.61 24.38 -0.57
N ALA A 370 9.57 24.60 -1.50
CA ALA A 370 10.70 23.73 -1.69
C ALA A 370 11.76 23.89 -0.58
N ALA A 371 12.35 22.77 -0.20
CA ALA A 371 13.45 22.74 0.75
C ALA A 371 14.80 22.98 0.06
N GLU A 372 15.72 23.62 0.77
CA GLU A 372 17.08 23.76 0.31
C GLU A 372 17.80 22.40 0.32
N ILE A 373 18.43 22.02 -0.79
CA ILE A 373 19.12 20.74 -0.95
C ILE A 373 20.53 20.95 -1.45
N ASN A 374 21.47 20.41 -0.71
CA ASN A 374 22.84 20.28 -1.17
C ASN A 374 23.01 18.99 -1.98
N TYR A 375 23.20 19.13 -3.29
CA TYR A 375 23.41 18.00 -4.20
C TYR A 375 24.84 17.42 -4.16
N ARG A 376 25.61 17.70 -3.10
CA ARG A 376 26.97 17.19 -2.88
C ARG A 376 27.90 17.44 -4.08
N GLY A 377 27.97 18.70 -4.52
CA GLY A 377 28.86 19.17 -5.60
C GLY A 377 28.33 18.96 -7.02
N MET A 378 27.15 18.39 -7.21
CA MET A 378 26.45 18.46 -8.50
C MET A 378 25.88 19.86 -8.73
N LYS A 379 26.18 20.47 -9.88
CA LYS A 379 25.53 21.74 -10.27
C LYS A 379 24.04 21.53 -10.54
N PRO A 380 23.16 22.47 -10.19
CA PRO A 380 21.74 22.37 -10.43
C PRO A 380 21.36 21.97 -11.88
N GLY A 381 21.97 22.56 -12.88
CA GLY A 381 21.73 22.22 -14.29
C GLY A 381 22.00 20.76 -14.67
N ASN A 382 22.98 20.11 -14.01
CA ASN A 382 23.22 18.67 -14.22
C ASN A 382 22.11 17.83 -13.59
N VAL A 383 21.54 18.28 -12.48
CA VAL A 383 20.40 17.61 -11.83
C VAL A 383 19.13 17.79 -12.64
N ASP A 384 18.91 18.97 -13.25
CA ASP A 384 17.80 19.21 -14.16
C ASP A 384 17.87 18.31 -15.40
N GLY A 385 19.08 18.02 -15.90
CA GLY A 385 19.30 17.02 -16.93
C GLY A 385 18.85 15.60 -16.53
N LEU A 386 19.15 15.18 -15.28
CA LEU A 386 18.68 13.89 -14.74
C LEU A 386 17.15 13.84 -14.64
N VAL A 387 16.52 14.94 -14.23
CA VAL A 387 15.06 15.04 -14.15
C VAL A 387 14.44 14.94 -15.53
N ALA A 388 14.96 15.67 -16.51
CA ALA A 388 14.48 15.64 -17.89
C ALA A 388 14.58 14.22 -18.49
N GLU A 389 15.66 13.50 -18.22
CA GLU A 389 15.81 12.11 -18.65
C GLU A 389 14.83 11.17 -17.94
N ALA A 390 14.69 11.27 -16.62
CA ALA A 390 13.79 10.42 -15.82
C ALA A 390 12.32 10.65 -16.13
N CYS A 391 11.93 11.89 -16.42
CA CYS A 391 10.55 12.31 -16.65
C CYS A 391 10.25 12.59 -18.14
N ARG A 392 11.03 12.03 -19.08
CA ARG A 392 10.64 12.07 -20.50
C ARG A 392 9.43 11.15 -20.76
N ALA A 393 8.64 11.48 -21.79
CA ALA A 393 7.54 10.63 -22.22
C ALA A 393 8.02 9.20 -22.48
N ASP A 394 7.24 8.21 -22.07
CA ASP A 394 7.56 6.80 -22.37
C ASP A 394 7.34 6.56 -23.87
N ALA A 395 8.40 6.26 -24.59
CA ALA A 395 8.36 5.98 -26.04
C ALA A 395 7.40 4.82 -26.43
N ARG A 396 6.94 4.04 -25.45
CA ARG A 396 6.00 2.93 -25.67
C ARG A 396 4.54 3.38 -25.73
N THR A 397 4.21 4.55 -25.19
CA THR A 397 2.85 5.11 -25.23
C THR A 397 2.58 5.91 -26.50
N THR A 398 3.61 6.48 -27.13
CA THR A 398 3.48 7.28 -28.35
C THR A 398 3.41 6.48 -29.64
N GLY A 399 3.61 5.15 -29.61
CA GLY A 399 3.67 4.26 -30.77
C GLY A 399 2.40 3.47 -31.09
N GLN A 400 1.29 3.62 -30.39
CA GLN A 400 0.09 2.76 -30.57
C GLN A 400 -1.18 3.44 -31.08
N GLU A 401 -1.15 4.66 -31.59
CA GLU A 401 -2.31 5.26 -32.28
C GLU A 401 -2.24 5.17 -33.81
N GLY A 402 -1.36 4.36 -34.36
CA GLY A 402 -1.13 4.26 -35.81
C GLY A 402 -1.29 2.89 -36.46
N ALA A 403 -1.98 1.89 -35.81
CA ALA A 403 -2.30 0.64 -36.52
C ALA A 403 -3.32 -0.20 -35.72
N ARG A 404 -4.63 0.06 -35.91
CA ARG A 404 -5.71 -0.92 -36.19
C ARG A 404 -7.09 -0.26 -36.15
#